data_5958483c9f5e8b05028fb6dc4bba1346
#
_entry.id   5958483c9f5e8b05028fb6dc4bba1346
#
_cell.length_a   1.000
_cell.length_b   1.000
_cell.length_c   1.000
_cell.angle_alpha   90.00
_cell.angle_beta   90.00
_cell.angle_gamma   90.00
#
_symmetry.space_group_name_H-M   'P 1'
#
loop_
_entity.id
_entity.type
_entity.pdbx_description
1 polymer ?
#
loop_
_entity_poly.entity_id
_entity_poly.type
_entity_poly.pdbx_seq_one_letter_code
_entity_poly.pdbx_strand_id
1 'polypeptide(L)'
;MKQVLTRRENTRQLRRILIVCEGEKTEPNYFRCFPGNPEIYDRIDIHGTGYNTISLVNEAIRLKNAALKKREPYIEVWCVFDKDDFSFDQVRDATILAKDNQIKCAYSIEAFELWYLLHFNFYDAALSRKQYKEKLSELLGKTYNKNDEGMYKALNKLQSTAIKNAKRLYTQQHKKPFAEQNPITTVFWLVERLLP
;
A
#
# COMPACT_ATOMS: atom_id res chain seq x y z
N MET A 1 -53.93 22.71 -10.36
CA MET A 1 -52.53 22.72 -9.85
C MET A 1 -51.95 21.30 -9.93
N LYS A 2 -51.06 21.03 -10.85
CA LYS A 2 -50.39 19.72 -10.98
C LYS A 2 -49.16 19.76 -10.08
N GLN A 3 -49.11 18.93 -9.02
CA GLN A 3 -47.88 18.70 -8.25
C GLN A 3 -46.87 17.98 -9.11
N VAL A 4 -45.77 18.64 -9.38
CA VAL A 4 -44.58 18.02 -10.02
C VAL A 4 -43.88 17.25 -8.90
N LEU A 5 -44.05 15.92 -8.88
CA LEU A 5 -43.25 15.02 -8.06
C LEU A 5 -41.83 15.00 -8.57
N THR A 6 -40.97 15.76 -7.94
CA THR A 6 -39.50 15.68 -8.19
C THR A 6 -39.01 14.33 -7.67
N ARG A 7 -38.72 13.43 -8.60
CA ARG A 7 -38.06 12.14 -8.34
C ARG A 7 -36.68 12.46 -7.77
N ARG A 8 -36.47 12.33 -6.45
CA ARG A 8 -35.15 12.31 -5.85
C ARG A 8 -34.43 11.09 -6.40
N GLU A 9 -33.55 11.31 -7.36
CA GLU A 9 -32.58 10.29 -7.76
C GLU A 9 -31.72 9.98 -6.52
N ASN A 10 -31.90 8.79 -5.99
CA ASN A 10 -31.09 8.26 -4.89
C ASN A 10 -29.72 7.92 -5.52
N THR A 11 -28.86 8.92 -5.71
CA THR A 11 -27.51 8.74 -6.23
C THR A 11 -26.74 7.97 -5.19
N ARG A 12 -26.55 6.66 -5.41
CA ARG A 12 -25.72 5.80 -4.55
C ARG A 12 -24.34 6.44 -4.44
N GLN A 13 -23.92 6.73 -3.22
CA GLN A 13 -22.59 7.25 -2.97
C GLN A 13 -21.54 6.19 -3.32
N LEU A 14 -20.55 6.55 -4.17
CA LEU A 14 -19.48 5.66 -4.56
C LEU A 14 -18.60 5.31 -3.35
N ARG A 15 -18.33 4.03 -3.16
CA ARG A 15 -17.39 3.54 -2.17
C ARG A 15 -15.98 3.67 -2.74
N ARG A 16 -15.19 4.57 -2.20
CA ARG A 16 -13.87 4.93 -2.70
C ARG A 16 -12.80 4.58 -1.69
N ILE A 17 -11.68 4.00 -2.16
CA ILE A 17 -10.46 3.80 -1.38
C ILE A 17 -9.42 4.80 -1.87
N LEU A 18 -8.69 5.42 -0.94
CA LEU A 18 -7.53 6.26 -1.21
C LEU A 18 -6.26 5.50 -0.82
N ILE A 19 -5.29 5.45 -1.73
CA ILE A 19 -3.94 4.94 -1.48
C ILE A 19 -2.95 6.07 -1.76
N VAL A 20 -2.19 6.46 -0.75
CA VAL A 20 -1.15 7.50 -0.85
C VAL A 20 0.19 6.81 -0.68
N CYS A 21 1.03 6.85 -1.71
CA CYS A 21 2.32 6.18 -1.76
C CYS A 21 3.46 7.18 -1.60
N GLU A 22 4.51 6.76 -0.89
CA GLU A 22 5.75 7.52 -0.75
C GLU A 22 6.44 7.67 -2.10
N GLY A 23 6.62 6.57 -2.82
CA GLY A 23 7.19 6.59 -4.17
C GLY A 23 6.24 7.19 -5.19
N GLU A 24 6.79 7.91 -6.16
CA GLU A 24 6.02 8.51 -7.25
C GLU A 24 5.58 7.48 -8.30
N LYS A 25 6.30 6.36 -8.42
CA LYS A 25 6.13 5.39 -9.53
C LYS A 25 5.99 3.94 -9.07
N THR A 26 6.93 3.40 -8.28
CA THR A 26 7.02 1.97 -7.97
C THR A 26 5.72 1.42 -7.41
N GLU A 27 5.28 1.91 -6.26
CA GLU A 27 4.08 1.47 -5.58
C GLU A 27 2.81 1.88 -6.33
N PRO A 28 2.67 3.14 -6.84
CA PRO A 28 1.50 3.51 -7.64
C PRO A 28 1.33 2.66 -8.88
N ASN A 29 2.39 2.35 -9.63
CA ASN A 29 2.31 1.52 -10.83
C ASN A 29 1.84 0.10 -10.49
N TYR A 30 2.33 -0.45 -9.38
CA TYR A 30 1.91 -1.76 -8.91
C TYR A 30 0.43 -1.79 -8.53
N PHE A 31 -0.03 -0.85 -7.69
CA PHE A 31 -1.42 -0.85 -7.20
C PHE A 31 -2.46 -0.46 -8.25
N ARG A 32 -2.11 0.36 -9.25
CA ARG A 32 -3.02 0.71 -10.37
C ARG A 32 -3.43 -0.48 -11.23
N CYS A 33 -2.66 -1.56 -11.19
CA CYS A 33 -2.91 -2.75 -11.99
C CYS A 33 -3.86 -3.75 -11.33
N PHE A 34 -4.30 -3.53 -10.09
CA PHE A 34 -5.26 -4.42 -9.45
C PHE A 34 -6.64 -4.33 -10.12
N PRO A 35 -7.31 -5.47 -10.33
CA PRO A 35 -8.60 -5.50 -11.04
C PRO A 35 -9.73 -4.81 -10.27
N GLY A 36 -9.52 -4.59 -8.97
CA GLY A 36 -10.52 -4.06 -8.09
C GLY A 36 -11.39 -5.13 -7.44
N ASN A 37 -12.10 -4.74 -6.38
CA ASN A 37 -13.05 -5.58 -5.68
C ASN A 37 -14.40 -4.85 -5.59
N PRO A 38 -15.31 -5.03 -6.58
CA PRO A 38 -16.57 -4.29 -6.65
C PRO A 38 -17.55 -4.64 -5.51
N GLU A 39 -17.31 -5.71 -4.77
CA GLU A 39 -18.09 -6.04 -3.57
C GLU A 39 -17.74 -5.09 -2.40
N ILE A 40 -16.50 -4.60 -2.38
CA ILE A 40 -15.97 -3.77 -1.31
C ILE A 40 -15.96 -2.29 -1.67
N TYR A 41 -15.49 -1.95 -2.88
CA TYR A 41 -15.34 -0.57 -3.34
C TYR A 41 -15.63 -0.44 -4.84
N ASP A 42 -16.02 0.77 -5.24
CA ASP A 42 -16.36 1.10 -6.63
C ASP A 42 -15.17 1.77 -7.35
N ARG A 43 -14.24 2.37 -6.59
CA ARG A 43 -13.08 3.10 -7.15
C ARG A 43 -11.89 3.14 -6.19
N ILE A 44 -10.68 3.11 -6.76
CA ILE A 44 -9.41 3.38 -6.07
C ILE A 44 -8.82 4.68 -6.61
N ASP A 45 -8.48 5.60 -5.73
CA ASP A 45 -7.68 6.79 -6.03
C ASP A 45 -6.26 6.55 -5.50
N ILE A 46 -5.26 6.67 -6.38
CA ILE A 46 -3.85 6.38 -6.05
C ILE A 46 -3.00 7.61 -6.32
N HIS A 47 -2.27 8.06 -5.30
CA HIS A 47 -1.37 9.20 -5.34
C HIS A 47 0.05 8.78 -4.98
N GLY A 48 1.01 8.99 -5.89
CA GLY A 48 2.44 8.97 -5.60
C GLY A 48 2.89 10.38 -5.25
N THR A 49 3.65 10.55 -4.18
CA THR A 49 3.89 11.90 -3.62
C THR A 49 5.35 12.33 -3.61
N GLY A 50 6.29 11.40 -3.53
CA GLY A 50 7.70 11.73 -3.24
C GLY A 50 7.91 12.28 -1.82
N TYR A 51 6.89 12.22 -0.95
CA TYR A 51 6.96 12.73 0.43
C TYR A 51 7.55 11.68 1.37
N ASN A 52 8.21 12.15 2.41
CA ASN A 52 8.68 11.28 3.48
C ASN A 52 7.53 10.82 4.39
N THR A 53 7.81 9.85 5.24
CA THR A 53 6.88 9.09 6.07
C THR A 53 5.81 9.95 6.78
N ILE A 54 6.19 10.97 7.56
CA ILE A 54 5.25 11.85 8.28
C ILE A 54 4.52 12.80 7.33
N SER A 55 5.23 13.38 6.35
CA SER A 55 4.63 14.25 5.34
C SER A 55 3.63 13.51 4.48
N LEU A 56 3.88 12.23 4.20
CA LEU A 56 2.95 11.34 3.50
C LEU A 56 1.64 11.17 4.26
N VAL A 57 1.72 10.90 5.57
CA VAL A 57 0.52 10.75 6.42
C VAL A 57 -0.26 12.06 6.48
N ASN A 58 0.42 13.21 6.61
CA ASN A 58 -0.22 14.52 6.59
C ASN A 58 -0.93 14.79 5.25
N GLU A 59 -0.34 14.40 4.13
CA GLU A 59 -0.98 14.51 2.82
C GLU A 59 -2.22 13.61 2.71
N ALA A 60 -2.15 12.39 3.22
CA ALA A 60 -3.31 11.50 3.28
C ALA A 60 -4.45 12.08 4.13
N ILE A 61 -4.13 12.70 5.27
CA ILE A 61 -5.10 13.42 6.12
C ILE A 61 -5.74 14.58 5.34
N ARG A 62 -4.92 15.38 4.64
CA ARG A 62 -5.38 16.50 3.82
C ARG A 62 -6.34 16.05 2.73
N LEU A 63 -5.99 15.00 1.98
CA LEU A 63 -6.81 14.44 0.91
C LEU A 63 -8.12 13.85 1.45
N LYS A 64 -8.06 13.10 2.55
CA LYS A 64 -9.23 12.55 3.25
C LYS A 64 -10.21 13.67 3.63
N ASN A 65 -9.72 14.73 4.26
CA ASN A 65 -10.53 15.86 4.71
C ASN A 65 -11.09 16.67 3.53
N ALA A 66 -10.32 16.84 2.45
CA ALA A 66 -10.80 17.50 1.24
C ALA A 66 -11.95 16.73 0.57
N ALA A 67 -11.86 15.39 0.52
CA ALA A 67 -12.94 14.56 0.01
C ALA A 67 -14.20 14.65 0.86
N LEU A 68 -14.06 14.65 2.20
CA LEU A 68 -15.18 14.81 3.13
C LEU A 68 -15.90 16.15 2.92
N LYS A 69 -15.16 17.25 2.76
CA LYS A 69 -15.73 18.58 2.47
C LYS A 69 -16.52 18.61 1.15
N LYS A 70 -16.12 17.82 0.16
CA LYS A 70 -16.82 17.65 -1.12
C LYS A 70 -18.02 16.69 -1.04
N ARG A 71 -18.32 16.13 0.12
CA ARG A 71 -19.33 15.08 0.33
C ARG A 71 -19.07 13.79 -0.47
N GLU A 72 -17.79 13.52 -0.74
CA GLU A 72 -17.30 12.33 -1.43
C GLU A 72 -16.27 11.58 -0.55
N PRO A 73 -16.63 11.15 0.67
CA PRO A 73 -15.67 10.55 1.60
C PRO A 73 -15.08 9.25 1.04
N TYR A 74 -13.86 8.96 1.45
CA TYR A 74 -13.27 7.64 1.27
C TYR A 74 -13.77 6.69 2.36
N ILE A 75 -14.07 5.44 1.99
CA ILE A 75 -14.41 4.37 2.96
C ILE A 75 -13.17 3.87 3.68
N GLU A 76 -12.02 3.89 3.01
CA GLU A 76 -10.71 3.56 3.56
C GLU A 76 -9.63 4.46 2.98
N VAL A 77 -8.62 4.75 3.80
CA VAL A 77 -7.41 5.48 3.40
C VAL A 77 -6.20 4.68 3.84
N TRP A 78 -5.25 4.52 2.93
CA TRP A 78 -4.01 3.80 3.13
C TRP A 78 -2.80 4.69 2.82
N CYS A 79 -1.77 4.60 3.67
CA CYS A 79 -0.42 5.10 3.38
C CYS A 79 0.48 3.93 3.05
N VAL A 80 1.24 4.01 1.97
CA VAL A 80 2.23 3.01 1.56
C VAL A 80 3.60 3.65 1.59
N PHE A 81 4.52 3.11 2.38
CA PHE A 81 5.86 3.65 2.56
C PHE A 81 6.88 2.60 2.96
N ASP A 82 8.14 2.95 2.82
CA ASP A 82 9.29 2.15 3.24
C ASP A 82 9.95 2.77 4.46
N LYS A 83 10.68 1.97 5.25
CA LYS A 83 11.55 2.54 6.29
C LYS A 83 12.68 3.33 5.66
N ASP A 84 13.26 2.79 4.58
CA ASP A 84 14.37 3.39 3.85
C ASP A 84 15.47 3.96 4.78
N ASP A 85 15.87 5.21 4.61
CA ASP A 85 16.88 5.89 5.45
C ASP A 85 16.28 6.52 6.73
N PHE A 86 14.96 6.37 6.96
CA PHE A 86 14.30 6.89 8.14
C PHE A 86 14.61 6.07 9.40
N SER A 87 14.61 6.73 10.55
CA SER A 87 14.73 6.04 11.82
C SER A 87 13.48 5.21 12.12
N PHE A 88 13.64 4.17 12.94
CA PHE A 88 12.48 3.39 13.40
C PHE A 88 11.47 4.23 14.18
N ASP A 89 11.93 5.26 14.91
CA ASP A 89 11.04 6.19 15.61
C ASP A 89 10.17 7.00 14.64
N GLN A 90 10.74 7.50 13.56
CA GLN A 90 9.97 8.23 12.53
C GLN A 90 8.89 7.35 11.89
N VAL A 91 9.21 6.11 11.58
CA VAL A 91 8.23 5.14 11.02
C VAL A 91 7.15 4.82 12.05
N ARG A 92 7.52 4.59 13.31
CA ARG A 92 6.57 4.37 14.40
C ARG A 92 5.65 5.57 14.60
N ASP A 93 6.19 6.77 14.67
CA ASP A 93 5.43 8.00 14.89
C ASP A 93 4.45 8.26 13.73
N ALA A 94 4.87 7.97 12.50
CA ALA A 94 3.97 8.02 11.33
C ALA A 94 2.83 7.01 11.43
N THR A 95 3.11 5.77 11.89
CA THR A 95 2.05 4.76 12.07
C THR A 95 1.07 5.14 13.17
N ILE A 96 1.54 5.77 14.25
CA ILE A 96 0.68 6.31 15.33
C ILE A 96 -0.19 7.44 14.78
N LEU A 97 0.40 8.43 14.11
CA LEU A 97 -0.33 9.54 13.51
C LEU A 97 -1.40 9.05 12.51
N ALA A 98 -1.07 8.07 11.67
CA ALA A 98 -2.01 7.47 10.74
C ALA A 98 -3.18 6.81 11.48
N LYS A 99 -2.89 5.99 12.49
CA LYS A 99 -3.89 5.30 13.32
C LYS A 99 -4.85 6.29 13.99
N ASP A 100 -4.34 7.36 14.58
CA ASP A 100 -5.14 8.39 15.26
C ASP A 100 -6.09 9.11 14.29
N ASN A 101 -5.72 9.14 13.01
CA ASN A 101 -6.56 9.69 11.93
C ASN A 101 -7.34 8.64 11.15
N GLN A 102 -7.45 7.39 11.65
CA GLN A 102 -8.17 6.29 10.97
C GLN A 102 -7.63 6.03 9.55
N ILE A 103 -6.32 6.12 9.40
CA ILE A 103 -5.58 5.80 8.18
C ILE A 103 -4.80 4.51 8.44
N LYS A 104 -4.86 3.58 7.51
CA LYS A 104 -4.13 2.31 7.56
C LYS A 104 -2.75 2.48 6.93
N CYS A 105 -1.77 1.73 7.41
CA CYS A 105 -0.43 1.72 6.86
C CYS A 105 -0.07 0.36 6.25
N ALA A 106 0.51 0.40 5.06
CA ALA A 106 1.14 -0.73 4.41
C ALA A 106 2.62 -0.37 4.21
N TYR A 107 3.50 -0.89 5.07
CA TYR A 107 4.91 -0.52 5.07
C TYR A 107 5.84 -1.72 4.92
N SER A 108 7.06 -1.46 4.49
CA SER A 108 8.14 -2.44 4.39
C SER A 108 9.41 -1.93 5.07
N ILE A 109 10.15 -2.84 5.71
CA ILE A 109 11.48 -2.59 6.25
C ILE A 109 12.42 -3.54 5.52
N GLU A 110 13.33 -3.10 4.74
CA GLU A 110 13.91 -1.80 4.36
C GLU A 110 13.19 -1.14 3.16
N ALA A 111 12.61 -1.93 2.22
CA ALA A 111 12.14 -1.45 0.94
C ALA A 111 10.96 -2.27 0.41
N PHE A 112 10.16 -1.67 -0.46
CA PHE A 112 9.00 -2.31 -1.10
C PHE A 112 9.38 -3.56 -1.90
N GLU A 113 10.63 -3.65 -2.37
CA GLU A 113 11.17 -4.81 -3.05
C GLU A 113 11.09 -6.11 -2.21
N LEU A 114 11.05 -6.02 -0.90
CA LEU A 114 10.76 -7.19 -0.04
C LEU A 114 9.43 -7.84 -0.43
N TRP A 115 8.38 -7.04 -0.64
CA TRP A 115 7.08 -7.53 -1.09
C TRP A 115 7.20 -8.28 -2.43
N TYR A 116 7.98 -7.76 -3.37
CA TYR A 116 8.22 -8.43 -4.66
C TYR A 116 8.96 -9.76 -4.51
N LEU A 117 9.99 -9.83 -3.65
CA LEU A 117 10.74 -11.07 -3.40
C LEU A 117 9.86 -12.17 -2.80
N LEU A 118 8.93 -11.81 -1.93
CA LEU A 118 8.04 -12.77 -1.27
C LEU A 118 7.07 -13.47 -2.24
N HIS A 119 6.94 -12.98 -3.46
CA HIS A 119 6.21 -13.71 -4.51
C HIS A 119 6.93 -14.98 -4.94
N PHE A 120 8.24 -14.99 -4.94
CA PHE A 120 9.05 -16.12 -5.39
C PHE A 120 9.40 -17.06 -4.24
N ASN A 121 9.98 -16.53 -3.17
CA ASN A 121 10.50 -17.31 -2.05
C ASN A 121 10.21 -16.62 -0.72
N PHE A 122 10.33 -17.40 0.37
CA PHE A 122 10.32 -16.85 1.71
C PHE A 122 11.70 -16.28 2.06
N TYR A 123 11.73 -15.04 2.52
CA TYR A 123 12.94 -14.34 2.98
C TYR A 123 12.71 -13.79 4.39
N ASP A 124 13.57 -14.19 5.32
CA ASP A 124 13.56 -13.74 6.72
C ASP A 124 14.88 -13.12 7.18
N ALA A 125 15.84 -12.98 6.27
CA ALA A 125 17.10 -12.29 6.51
C ALA A 125 17.00 -10.82 6.09
N ALA A 126 17.51 -9.92 6.92
CA ALA A 126 17.65 -8.52 6.59
C ALA A 126 18.61 -8.36 5.38
N LEU A 127 18.12 -7.72 4.34
CA LEU A 127 18.86 -7.45 3.11
C LEU A 127 18.93 -5.94 2.89
N SER A 128 20.06 -5.48 2.33
CA SER A 128 20.15 -4.11 1.84
C SER A 128 19.33 -3.90 0.57
N ARG A 129 18.97 -2.65 0.26
CA ARG A 129 18.28 -2.27 -0.99
C ARG A 129 19.00 -2.78 -2.25
N LYS A 130 20.34 -2.79 -2.24
CA LYS A 130 21.14 -3.32 -3.34
C LYS A 130 20.92 -4.82 -3.52
N GLN A 131 20.96 -5.58 -2.42
CA GLN A 131 20.73 -7.03 -2.44
C GLN A 131 19.30 -7.39 -2.88
N TYR A 132 18.29 -6.59 -2.49
CA TYR A 132 16.93 -6.76 -3.01
C TYR A 132 16.89 -6.65 -4.54
N LYS A 133 17.51 -5.61 -5.11
CA LYS A 133 17.53 -5.40 -6.56
C LYS A 133 18.29 -6.51 -7.30
N GLU A 134 19.41 -6.96 -6.77
CA GLU A 134 20.21 -8.06 -7.33
C GLU A 134 19.39 -9.35 -7.37
N LYS A 135 18.75 -9.73 -6.24
CA LYS A 135 17.91 -10.92 -6.17
C LYS A 135 16.68 -10.84 -7.07
N LEU A 136 16.03 -9.68 -7.15
CA LEU A 136 14.91 -9.49 -8.08
C LEU A 136 15.35 -9.63 -9.54
N SER A 137 16.52 -9.09 -9.90
CA SER A 137 17.06 -9.23 -11.25
C SER A 137 17.32 -10.70 -11.62
N GLU A 138 17.88 -11.47 -10.69
CA GLU A 138 18.09 -12.90 -10.84
C GLU A 138 16.77 -13.66 -11.05
N LEU A 139 15.78 -13.44 -10.16
CA LEU A 139 14.49 -14.13 -10.18
C LEU A 139 13.63 -13.77 -11.40
N LEU A 140 13.73 -12.54 -11.88
CA LEU A 140 13.01 -12.06 -13.06
C LEU A 140 13.71 -12.45 -14.38
N GLY A 141 14.96 -12.91 -14.34
CA GLY A 141 15.78 -13.18 -15.53
C GLY A 141 16.10 -11.93 -16.36
N LYS A 142 16.01 -10.75 -15.76
CA LYS A 142 16.32 -9.44 -16.37
C LYS A 142 16.71 -8.42 -15.29
N THR A 143 17.41 -7.36 -15.69
CA THR A 143 17.73 -6.27 -14.76
C THR A 143 16.44 -5.66 -14.18
N TYR A 144 16.28 -5.68 -12.85
CA TYR A 144 15.17 -5.06 -12.18
C TYR A 144 15.26 -3.52 -12.22
N ASN A 145 14.16 -2.88 -12.59
CA ASN A 145 14.03 -1.42 -12.58
C ASN A 145 12.88 -1.02 -11.67
N LYS A 146 13.12 -0.09 -10.72
CA LYS A 146 12.08 0.45 -9.81
C LYS A 146 10.84 1.00 -10.54
N ASN A 147 11.01 1.51 -11.74
CA ASN A 147 9.94 2.13 -12.53
C ASN A 147 9.26 1.16 -13.50
N ASP A 148 9.55 -0.16 -13.41
CA ASP A 148 8.96 -1.16 -14.31
C ASP A 148 7.45 -1.29 -14.06
N GLU A 149 6.65 -0.77 -14.97
CA GLU A 149 5.19 -0.84 -14.94
C GLU A 149 4.66 -2.28 -15.14
N GLY A 150 5.53 -3.18 -15.61
CA GLY A 150 5.20 -4.60 -15.83
C GLY A 150 5.26 -5.47 -14.57
N MET A 151 5.69 -4.93 -13.42
CA MET A 151 5.92 -5.73 -12.21
C MET A 151 4.65 -6.45 -11.73
N TYR A 152 3.50 -5.78 -11.70
CA TYR A 152 2.24 -6.46 -11.34
C TYR A 152 1.96 -7.65 -12.27
N LYS A 153 2.07 -7.45 -13.60
CA LYS A 153 1.83 -8.51 -14.59
C LYS A 153 2.78 -9.70 -14.42
N ALA A 154 4.03 -9.43 -14.06
CA ALA A 154 5.02 -10.49 -13.80
C ALA A 154 4.71 -11.28 -12.53
N LEU A 155 4.09 -10.66 -11.52
CA LEU A 155 3.92 -11.21 -10.18
C LEU A 155 2.49 -11.66 -9.85
N ASN A 156 1.46 -11.25 -10.62
CA ASN A 156 0.06 -11.43 -10.26
C ASN A 156 -0.36 -12.90 -10.03
N LYS A 157 0.23 -13.84 -10.75
CA LYS A 157 -0.05 -15.28 -10.56
C LYS A 157 0.53 -15.84 -9.25
N LEU A 158 1.44 -15.11 -8.61
CA LEU A 158 2.13 -15.50 -7.38
C LEU A 158 1.62 -14.75 -6.14
N GLN A 159 0.53 -13.97 -6.26
CA GLN A 159 -0.01 -13.16 -5.16
C GLN A 159 -0.32 -14.00 -3.91
N SER A 160 -0.90 -15.17 -4.08
CA SER A 160 -1.20 -16.06 -2.93
C SER A 160 0.07 -16.52 -2.20
N THR A 161 1.15 -16.78 -2.94
CA THR A 161 2.47 -17.11 -2.38
C THR A 161 3.04 -15.92 -1.60
N ALA A 162 2.98 -14.71 -2.17
CA ALA A 162 3.45 -13.51 -1.50
C ALA A 162 2.70 -13.23 -0.20
N ILE A 163 1.37 -13.32 -0.21
CA ILE A 163 0.52 -13.14 0.96
C ILE A 163 0.88 -14.17 2.05
N LYS A 164 1.01 -15.46 1.68
CA LYS A 164 1.39 -16.52 2.62
C LYS A 164 2.76 -16.24 3.25
N ASN A 165 3.76 -15.90 2.44
CA ASN A 165 5.11 -15.62 2.89
C ASN A 165 5.18 -14.36 3.77
N ALA A 166 4.47 -13.29 3.38
CA ALA A 166 4.41 -12.05 4.16
C ALA A 166 3.71 -12.25 5.51
N LYS A 167 2.62 -13.01 5.57
CA LYS A 167 1.94 -13.36 6.83
C LYS A 167 2.84 -14.20 7.74
N ARG A 168 3.57 -15.16 7.18
CA ARG A 168 4.55 -15.94 7.94
C ARG A 168 5.63 -15.04 8.51
N LEU A 169 6.20 -14.16 7.69
CA LEU A 169 7.22 -13.20 8.09
C LEU A 169 6.70 -12.26 9.18
N TYR A 170 5.51 -11.70 8.99
CA TYR A 170 4.86 -10.85 9.98
C TYR A 170 4.68 -11.57 11.33
N THR A 171 4.23 -12.82 11.31
CA THR A 171 4.07 -13.62 12.54
C THR A 171 5.38 -13.83 13.29
N GLN A 172 6.51 -13.93 12.59
CA GLN A 172 7.83 -14.08 13.20
C GLN A 172 8.37 -12.76 13.77
N GLN A 173 8.05 -11.64 13.14
CA GLN A 173 8.68 -10.35 13.43
C GLN A 173 7.85 -9.42 14.33
N HIS A 174 6.52 -9.38 14.20
CA HIS A 174 5.66 -8.37 14.82
C HIS A 174 5.68 -8.36 16.35
N LYS A 175 6.11 -9.46 17.00
CA LYS A 175 6.23 -9.56 18.47
C LYS A 175 7.54 -8.99 18.98
N LYS A 176 8.53 -8.74 18.12
CA LYS A 176 9.80 -8.12 18.49
C LYS A 176 9.61 -6.62 18.72
N PRO A 177 10.50 -5.98 19.48
CA PRO A 177 10.57 -4.52 19.51
C PRO A 177 10.60 -3.94 18.10
N PHE A 178 9.91 -2.84 17.85
CA PHE A 178 9.74 -2.29 16.50
C PHE A 178 11.08 -2.10 15.77
N ALA A 179 12.11 -1.65 16.48
CA ALA A 179 13.46 -1.46 15.93
C ALA A 179 14.17 -2.77 15.50
N GLU A 180 13.66 -3.93 15.92
CA GLU A 180 14.22 -5.25 15.59
C GLU A 180 13.40 -5.99 14.52
N GLN A 181 12.31 -5.39 14.04
CA GLN A 181 11.42 -5.98 13.03
C GLN A 181 11.99 -5.84 11.61
N ASN A 182 13.17 -6.39 11.35
CA ASN A 182 13.80 -6.37 10.03
C ASN A 182 14.23 -7.81 9.63
N PRO A 183 13.73 -8.32 8.48
CA PRO A 183 12.74 -7.71 7.57
C PRO A 183 11.29 -7.87 8.01
N ILE A 184 10.41 -6.96 7.60
CA ILE A 184 8.96 -7.10 7.74
C ILE A 184 8.25 -6.32 6.62
N THR A 185 7.09 -6.80 6.19
CA THR A 185 6.18 -6.03 5.34
C THR A 185 4.73 -6.27 5.76
N THR A 186 3.93 -5.21 5.72
CA THR A 186 2.49 -5.24 5.99
C THR A 186 1.67 -4.96 4.72
N VAL A 187 2.32 -4.91 3.56
CA VAL A 187 1.70 -4.67 2.24
C VAL A 187 0.61 -5.70 1.92
N PHE A 188 0.74 -6.92 2.43
CA PHE A 188 -0.27 -7.96 2.23
C PHE A 188 -1.66 -7.59 2.74
N TRP A 189 -1.80 -6.76 3.77
CA TRP A 189 -3.12 -6.29 4.25
C TRP A 189 -3.83 -5.45 3.19
N LEU A 190 -3.10 -4.54 2.54
CA LEU A 190 -3.65 -3.75 1.46
C LEU A 190 -3.96 -4.63 0.25
N VAL A 191 -3.06 -5.54 -0.12
CA VAL A 191 -3.26 -6.44 -1.27
C VAL A 191 -4.49 -7.32 -1.06
N GLU A 192 -4.68 -7.93 0.11
CA GLU A 192 -5.90 -8.72 0.42
C GLU A 192 -7.18 -7.89 0.32
N ARG A 193 -7.10 -6.58 0.58
CA ARG A 193 -8.23 -5.67 0.44
C ARG A 193 -8.56 -5.35 -1.01
N LEU A 194 -7.55 -5.38 -1.89
CA LEU A 194 -7.69 -5.07 -3.32
C LEU A 194 -8.06 -6.28 -4.18
N LEU A 195 -7.80 -7.48 -3.71
CA LEU A 195 -8.16 -8.71 -4.42
C LEU A 195 -9.67 -9.01 -4.29
N PRO A 196 -10.26 -9.64 -5.31
CA PRO A 196 -11.65 -10.12 -5.27
C PRO A 196 -11.90 -11.12 -4.15
#